data_47bb0176b58b66737a0399385fef3fc2
#
_entry.id   47bb0176b58b66737a0399385fef3fc2
#
_cell.length_a   1.000
_cell.length_b   1.000
_cell.length_c   1.000
_cell.angle_alpha   90.00
_cell.angle_beta   90.00
_cell.angle_gamma   90.00
#
_symmetry.space_group_name_H-M   'P 1'
#
loop_
_entity.id
_entity.type
_entity.pdbx_description
1 polymer ?
#
loop_
_entity_poly.entity_id
_entity_poly.type
_entity_poly.pdbx_seq_one_letter_code
_entity_poly.pdbx_strand_id
1 'polypeptide(L)'
;MRIVSEEKRMAGAYEILYAIHIGDKEIVFGENPDMSAPTRYFAGWCDKGDFYERYIGDETGDYLEAMKKFISGLSEQIEKVEQERAAVTVPMAPITAEQCYPNDLRQNIEGKVVAVRAGVLRNEYQTADRQLVLVTGGFGSHANSRGSAVFCTNLYSGKHTRWERRDIQGEVKPEHIPEWAKERLAALQAEKQTPEKSNDKER
;
A
#
# COMPACT_ATOMS: atom_id res chain seq x y z
N MET A 1 29.54 14.78 -4.50
CA MET A 1 29.01 14.13 -5.71
C MET A 1 29.32 12.64 -5.57
N ARG A 2 28.38 11.86 -5.02
CA ARG A 2 28.51 10.41 -4.94
C ARG A 2 27.92 9.83 -6.24
N ILE A 3 28.77 9.28 -7.08
CA ILE A 3 28.39 8.41 -8.19
C ILE A 3 28.04 7.08 -7.53
N VAL A 4 26.75 6.89 -7.21
CA VAL A 4 26.20 5.56 -6.95
C VAL A 4 26.08 4.94 -8.32
N SER A 5 26.78 3.83 -8.57
CA SER A 5 26.51 2.98 -9.71
C SER A 5 25.08 2.42 -9.51
N GLU A 6 24.09 3.06 -10.11
CA GLU A 6 22.75 2.49 -10.16
C GLU A 6 22.87 1.21 -10.97
N GLU A 7 22.66 0.07 -10.33
CA GLU A 7 22.47 -1.19 -11.06
C GLU A 7 21.30 -0.96 -12.04
N LYS A 8 21.60 -1.13 -13.33
CA LYS A 8 20.60 -0.99 -14.38
C LYS A 8 19.50 -2.02 -14.16
N ARG A 9 18.29 -1.56 -14.04
CA ARG A 9 17.13 -2.43 -13.88
C ARG A 9 16.77 -3.04 -15.22
N MET A 10 16.74 -4.37 -15.29
CA MET A 10 16.54 -5.11 -16.54
C MET A 10 15.22 -5.89 -16.55
N ALA A 11 14.50 -5.84 -17.65
CA ALA A 11 13.38 -6.73 -17.98
C ALA A 11 13.82 -7.63 -19.15
N GLY A 12 14.40 -8.77 -18.84
CA GLY A 12 15.03 -9.60 -19.87
C GLY A 12 16.18 -8.88 -20.58
N ALA A 13 16.03 -8.64 -21.88
CA ALA A 13 17.00 -7.91 -22.70
C ALA A 13 16.85 -6.38 -22.65
N TYR A 14 15.83 -5.87 -21.96
CA TYR A 14 15.47 -4.45 -21.98
C TYR A 14 15.93 -3.75 -20.70
N GLU A 15 16.67 -2.65 -20.84
CA GLU A 15 16.95 -1.71 -19.75
C GLU A 15 15.72 -0.88 -19.47
N ILE A 16 15.21 -0.87 -18.24
CA ILE A 16 14.04 -0.08 -17.84
C ILE A 16 14.45 1.39 -17.71
N LEU A 17 13.93 2.23 -18.58
CA LEU A 17 14.20 3.66 -18.63
C LEU A 17 13.18 4.46 -17.83
N TYR A 18 11.91 4.06 -17.86
CA TYR A 18 10.83 4.69 -17.10
C TYR A 18 10.05 3.65 -16.33
N ALA A 19 9.80 3.93 -15.04
CA ALA A 19 8.98 3.13 -14.16
C ALA A 19 8.12 4.07 -13.30
N ILE A 20 6.80 4.01 -13.50
CA ILE A 20 5.84 4.87 -12.79
C ILE A 20 4.87 3.99 -12.04
N HIS A 21 4.85 4.13 -10.72
CA HIS A 21 3.95 3.37 -9.87
C HIS A 21 2.65 4.13 -9.66
N ILE A 22 1.52 3.51 -10.00
CA ILE A 22 0.18 4.05 -9.79
C ILE A 22 -0.71 2.91 -9.28
N GLY A 23 -1.33 3.11 -8.13
CA GLY A 23 -2.19 2.10 -7.51
C GLY A 23 -1.43 0.83 -7.14
N ASP A 24 -1.87 -0.30 -7.65
CA ASP A 24 -1.27 -1.61 -7.40
C ASP A 24 -0.22 -2.03 -8.43
N LYS A 25 0.02 -1.21 -9.49
CA LYS A 25 0.94 -1.55 -10.58
C LYS A 25 2.05 -0.52 -10.77
N GLU A 26 3.16 -1.00 -11.26
CA GLU A 26 4.26 -0.20 -11.75
C GLU A 26 4.32 -0.35 -13.27
N ILE A 27 3.96 0.71 -14.00
CA ILE A 27 3.99 0.75 -15.46
C ILE A 27 5.40 1.09 -15.90
N VAL A 28 5.94 0.34 -16.84
CA VAL A 28 7.34 0.43 -17.24
C VAL A 28 7.50 0.57 -18.74
N PHE A 29 8.57 1.28 -19.13
CA PHE A 29 9.07 1.38 -20.50
C PHE A 29 10.55 1.04 -20.49
N GLY A 30 10.97 0.19 -21.41
CA GLY A 30 12.35 -0.25 -21.54
C GLY A 30 12.86 -0.23 -22.96
N GLU A 31 14.18 -0.18 -23.10
CA GLU A 31 14.89 -0.22 -24.39
C GLU A 31 15.96 -1.29 -24.37
N ASN A 32 16.04 -2.08 -25.44
CA ASN A 32 17.16 -3.01 -25.65
C ASN A 32 18.40 -2.21 -26.09
N PRO A 33 19.52 -2.31 -25.37
CA PRO A 33 20.74 -1.61 -25.73
C PRO A 33 21.36 -2.09 -27.05
N ASP A 34 21.01 -3.30 -27.52
CA ASP A 34 21.42 -3.79 -28.84
C ASP A 34 20.60 -3.09 -29.94
N MET A 35 21.27 -2.17 -30.63
CA MET A 35 20.68 -1.40 -31.73
C MET A 35 20.20 -2.26 -32.90
N SER A 36 20.67 -3.48 -33.02
CA SER A 36 20.32 -4.43 -34.10
C SER A 36 19.15 -5.34 -33.74
N ALA A 37 18.65 -5.28 -32.49
CA ALA A 37 17.54 -6.11 -32.04
C ALA A 37 16.27 -5.80 -32.84
N PRO A 38 15.53 -6.80 -33.34
CA PRO A 38 14.30 -6.61 -34.10
C PRO A 38 13.17 -5.98 -33.27
N THR A 39 13.13 -6.33 -31.97
CA THR A 39 12.23 -5.69 -30.98
C THR A 39 13.12 -4.89 -30.05
N ARG A 40 13.10 -3.56 -30.23
CA ARG A 40 14.01 -2.67 -29.51
C ARG A 40 13.37 -2.09 -28.24
N TYR A 41 12.06 -2.04 -28.18
CA TYR A 41 11.32 -1.38 -27.11
C TYR A 41 10.38 -2.35 -26.44
N PHE A 42 10.23 -2.17 -25.11
CA PHE A 42 9.30 -2.90 -24.26
C PHE A 42 8.39 -1.91 -23.55
N ALA A 43 7.09 -2.18 -23.52
CA ALA A 43 6.12 -1.45 -22.73
C ALA A 43 5.18 -2.41 -22.00
N GLY A 44 5.00 -2.20 -20.70
CA GLY A 44 4.18 -3.11 -19.89
C GLY A 44 4.15 -2.70 -18.41
N TRP A 45 4.04 -3.68 -17.54
CA TRP A 45 4.07 -3.45 -16.10
C TRP A 45 4.97 -4.47 -15.40
N CYS A 46 5.44 -4.08 -14.21
CA CYS A 46 6.14 -4.96 -13.28
C CYS A 46 5.16 -5.47 -12.22
N ASP A 47 5.05 -6.80 -12.13
CA ASP A 47 4.44 -7.49 -11.00
C ASP A 47 5.53 -7.80 -9.97
N LYS A 48 5.41 -7.22 -8.78
CA LYS A 48 6.43 -7.25 -7.74
C LYS A 48 5.92 -8.06 -6.56
N GLY A 49 6.44 -9.27 -6.39
CA GLY A 49 6.28 -10.05 -5.16
C GLY A 49 7.44 -9.83 -4.19
N ASP A 50 7.35 -10.42 -3.00
CA ASP A 50 8.40 -10.30 -1.96
C ASP A 50 9.76 -10.85 -2.39
N PHE A 51 9.77 -11.80 -3.35
CA PHE A 51 10.98 -12.52 -3.78
C PHE A 51 11.17 -12.55 -5.30
N TYR A 52 10.32 -11.85 -6.07
CA TYR A 52 10.44 -11.82 -7.52
C TYR A 52 9.98 -10.49 -8.12
N GLU A 53 10.55 -10.15 -9.26
CA GLU A 53 10.05 -9.14 -10.18
C GLU A 53 9.71 -9.82 -11.50
N ARG A 54 8.48 -9.68 -11.96
CA ARG A 54 8.02 -10.21 -13.24
C ARG A 54 7.53 -9.08 -14.12
N TYR A 55 8.14 -8.95 -15.27
CA TYR A 55 7.73 -7.98 -16.28
C TYR A 55 6.77 -8.62 -17.27
N ILE A 56 5.66 -7.98 -17.51
CA ILE A 56 4.58 -8.44 -18.39
C ILE A 56 4.24 -7.30 -19.33
N GLY A 57 4.31 -7.52 -20.65
CA GLY A 57 4.04 -6.49 -21.62
C GLY A 57 4.39 -6.92 -23.03
N ASP A 58 4.46 -5.95 -23.91
CA ASP A 58 4.69 -6.13 -25.34
C ASP A 58 6.06 -5.58 -25.76
N GLU A 59 6.63 -6.25 -26.73
CA GLU A 59 7.88 -5.89 -27.39
C GLU A 59 7.57 -5.38 -28.81
N THR A 60 8.24 -4.32 -29.22
CA THR A 60 8.11 -3.77 -30.58
C THR A 60 9.41 -3.13 -31.05
N GLY A 61 9.57 -3.04 -32.38
CA GLY A 61 10.67 -2.29 -33.01
C GLY A 61 10.39 -0.80 -33.14
N ASP A 62 9.13 -0.35 -32.98
CA ASP A 62 8.71 1.03 -33.17
C ASP A 62 8.59 1.77 -31.84
N TYR A 63 9.37 2.85 -31.69
CA TYR A 63 9.40 3.68 -30.49
C TYR A 63 8.04 4.32 -30.18
N LEU A 64 7.34 4.84 -31.23
CA LEU A 64 6.07 5.53 -31.02
C LEU A 64 4.95 4.55 -30.64
N GLU A 65 5.00 3.33 -31.16
CA GLU A 65 4.09 2.26 -30.77
C GLU A 65 4.30 1.89 -29.29
N ALA A 66 5.54 1.68 -28.86
CA ALA A 66 5.87 1.39 -27.49
C ALA A 66 5.45 2.50 -26.53
N MET A 67 5.70 3.77 -26.89
CA MET A 67 5.28 4.93 -26.11
C MET A 67 3.76 5.05 -25.99
N LYS A 68 3.01 4.77 -27.05
CA LYS A 68 1.54 4.74 -26.99
C LYS A 68 1.05 3.67 -26.01
N LYS A 69 1.63 2.47 -26.04
CA LYS A 69 1.30 1.38 -25.08
C LYS A 69 1.62 1.78 -23.64
N PHE A 70 2.79 2.39 -23.41
CA PHE A 70 3.18 2.89 -22.09
C PHE A 70 2.21 3.95 -21.56
N ILE A 71 1.84 4.93 -22.39
CA ILE A 71 0.89 5.99 -22.02
C ILE A 71 -0.51 5.41 -21.77
N SER A 72 -0.97 4.46 -22.61
CA SER A 72 -2.26 3.78 -22.42
C SER A 72 -2.28 3.04 -21.08
N GLY A 73 -1.24 2.29 -20.76
CA GLY A 73 -1.13 1.58 -19.49
C GLY A 73 -1.18 2.53 -18.27
N LEU A 74 -0.54 3.70 -18.36
CA LEU A 74 -0.65 4.74 -17.33
C LEU A 74 -2.07 5.27 -17.18
N SER A 75 -2.73 5.59 -18.32
CA SER A 75 -4.10 6.11 -18.32
C SER A 75 -5.09 5.11 -17.74
N GLU A 76 -5.02 3.84 -18.15
CA GLU A 76 -5.87 2.78 -17.65
C GLU A 76 -5.70 2.59 -16.13
N GLN A 77 -4.46 2.69 -15.64
CA GLN A 77 -4.19 2.54 -14.21
C GLN A 77 -4.67 3.76 -13.40
N ILE A 78 -4.58 4.98 -13.95
CA ILE A 78 -5.16 6.19 -13.35
C ILE A 78 -6.67 6.04 -13.24
N GLU A 79 -7.35 5.67 -14.33
CA GLU A 79 -8.81 5.49 -14.35
C GLU A 79 -9.26 4.45 -13.31
N LYS A 80 -8.51 3.34 -13.18
CA LYS A 80 -8.77 2.32 -12.15
C LYS A 80 -8.70 2.90 -10.74
N VAL A 81 -7.65 3.66 -10.42
CA VAL A 81 -7.48 4.30 -9.10
C VAL A 81 -8.56 5.35 -8.86
N GLU A 82 -8.96 6.12 -9.87
CA GLU A 82 -10.07 7.08 -9.77
C GLU A 82 -11.39 6.37 -9.45
N GLN A 83 -11.67 5.24 -10.10
CA GLN A 83 -12.86 4.42 -9.80
C GLN A 83 -12.82 3.83 -8.37
N GLU A 84 -11.65 3.32 -7.92
CA GLU A 84 -11.47 2.85 -6.55
C GLU A 84 -11.74 3.96 -5.52
N ARG A 85 -11.25 5.18 -5.79
CA ARG A 85 -11.49 6.35 -4.92
C ARG A 85 -12.94 6.81 -4.95
N ALA A 86 -13.58 6.81 -6.11
CA ALA A 86 -15.01 7.16 -6.24
C ALA A 86 -15.93 6.17 -5.51
N ALA A 87 -15.50 4.92 -5.35
CA ALA A 87 -16.24 3.92 -4.58
C ALA A 87 -16.13 4.09 -3.05
N VAL A 88 -15.22 4.95 -2.56
CA VAL A 88 -15.11 5.26 -1.13
C VAL A 88 -16.24 6.18 -0.71
N THR A 89 -17.11 5.69 0.18
CA THR A 89 -18.33 6.40 0.61
C THR A 89 -18.17 7.25 1.88
N VAL A 90 -16.94 7.29 2.41
CA VAL A 90 -16.62 8.01 3.66
C VAL A 90 -15.71 9.21 3.39
N PRO A 91 -15.69 10.23 4.28
CA PRO A 91 -14.75 11.35 4.15
C PRO A 91 -13.30 10.88 4.09
N MET A 92 -12.57 11.30 3.05
CA MET A 92 -11.20 10.87 2.77
C MET A 92 -10.12 11.84 3.27
N ALA A 93 -10.49 12.95 3.96
CA ALA A 93 -9.49 13.91 4.45
C ALA A 93 -8.42 13.20 5.28
N PRO A 94 -7.11 13.40 4.99
CA PRO A 94 -6.03 12.73 5.71
C PRO A 94 -6.05 13.04 7.20
N ILE A 95 -5.68 12.06 8.01
CA ILE A 95 -5.45 12.24 9.44
C ILE A 95 -4.06 12.85 9.64
N THR A 96 -4.02 14.03 10.27
CA THR A 96 -2.79 14.78 10.51
C THR A 96 -2.13 14.41 11.85
N ALA A 97 -0.86 14.83 12.03
CA ALA A 97 -0.14 14.59 13.28
C ALA A 97 -0.80 15.26 14.49
N GLU A 98 -1.43 16.43 14.30
CA GLU A 98 -2.10 17.18 15.38
C GLU A 98 -3.35 16.44 15.90
N GLN A 99 -3.95 15.59 15.07
CA GLN A 99 -5.11 14.76 15.42
C GLN A 99 -4.72 13.47 16.17
N CYS A 100 -3.41 13.22 16.32
CA CYS A 100 -2.88 12.05 17.01
C CYS A 100 -2.14 12.43 18.29
N TYR A 101 -2.10 11.50 19.24
CA TYR A 101 -1.07 11.52 20.28
C TYR A 101 0.28 11.15 19.66
N PRO A 102 1.39 11.75 20.09
CA PRO A 102 2.72 11.40 19.57
C PRO A 102 3.00 9.89 19.71
N ASN A 103 3.60 9.30 18.68
CA ASN A 103 3.96 7.90 18.71
C ASN A 103 5.14 7.67 19.68
N ASP A 104 4.84 7.28 20.92
CA ASP A 104 5.81 6.97 21.97
C ASP A 104 6.03 5.44 22.03
N LEU A 105 7.28 5.01 21.83
CA LEU A 105 7.66 3.59 21.91
C LEU A 105 7.52 2.99 23.31
N ARG A 106 7.40 3.82 24.34
CA ARG A 106 7.16 3.39 25.73
C ARG A 106 5.70 3.07 26.02
N GLN A 107 4.81 3.27 25.05
CA GLN A 107 3.38 3.01 25.21
C GLN A 107 2.96 1.76 24.43
N ASN A 108 2.08 0.97 25.04
CA ASN A 108 1.37 -0.11 24.36
C ASN A 108 0.23 0.51 23.51
N ILE A 109 0.19 0.13 22.23
CA ILE A 109 -0.85 0.57 21.29
C ILE A 109 -1.80 -0.56 20.87
N GLU A 110 -1.67 -1.75 21.42
CA GLU A 110 -2.59 -2.86 21.12
C GLU A 110 -4.02 -2.51 21.54
N GLY A 111 -4.98 -2.80 20.69
CA GLY A 111 -6.38 -2.44 20.88
C GLY A 111 -6.71 -0.97 20.58
N LYS A 112 -5.71 -0.15 20.18
CA LYS A 112 -5.89 1.27 19.87
C LYS A 112 -6.18 1.50 18.40
N VAL A 113 -6.95 2.56 18.11
CA VAL A 113 -7.08 3.11 16.76
C VAL A 113 -5.89 4.03 16.51
N VAL A 114 -5.10 3.71 15.50
CA VAL A 114 -3.92 4.50 15.13
C VAL A 114 -4.02 4.94 13.68
N ALA A 115 -3.30 6.02 13.36
CA ALA A 115 -3.13 6.45 11.98
C ALA A 115 -1.77 5.99 11.46
N VAL A 116 -1.74 5.43 10.26
CA VAL A 116 -0.52 5.21 9.48
C VAL A 116 -0.06 6.57 8.93
N ARG A 117 1.24 6.82 8.94
CA ARG A 117 1.80 8.07 8.38
C ARG A 117 1.45 8.19 6.90
N ALA A 118 0.94 9.34 6.49
CA ALA A 118 0.63 9.58 5.07
C ALA A 118 1.85 9.34 4.17
N GLY A 119 3.04 9.75 4.58
CA GLY A 119 4.26 9.63 3.78
C GLY A 119 4.76 8.20 3.53
N VAL A 120 4.22 7.16 4.21
CA VAL A 120 4.51 5.75 3.88
C VAL A 120 3.47 5.13 2.96
N LEU A 121 2.35 5.84 2.76
CA LEU A 121 1.34 5.48 1.77
C LEU A 121 1.69 6.14 0.44
N ARG A 122 1.26 5.52 -0.65
CA ARG A 122 1.38 6.15 -1.97
C ARG A 122 0.52 7.40 -2.04
N ASN A 123 0.93 8.37 -2.85
CA ASN A 123 0.29 9.68 -2.92
C ASN A 123 -1.22 9.62 -3.16
N GLU A 124 -1.65 8.69 -4.01
CA GLU A 124 -3.07 8.47 -4.33
C GLU A 124 -3.89 7.85 -3.18
N TYR A 125 -3.22 7.28 -2.17
CA TYR A 125 -3.84 6.60 -1.02
C TYR A 125 -3.58 7.27 0.33
N GLN A 126 -3.13 8.51 0.35
CA GLN A 126 -2.90 9.29 1.58
C GLN A 126 -4.22 9.84 2.14
N THR A 127 -5.15 8.94 2.46
CA THR A 127 -6.52 9.24 2.85
C THR A 127 -6.92 8.50 4.13
N ALA A 128 -7.90 9.04 4.88
CA ALA A 128 -8.33 8.51 6.18
C ALA A 128 -8.77 7.04 6.13
N ASP A 129 -9.45 6.61 5.05
CA ASP A 129 -9.88 5.22 4.83
C ASP A 129 -8.69 4.25 4.72
N ARG A 130 -7.53 4.74 4.26
CA ARG A 130 -6.28 3.97 4.18
C ARG A 130 -5.42 4.09 5.43
N GLN A 131 -5.45 5.24 6.12
CA GLN A 131 -4.63 5.51 7.30
C GLN A 131 -5.17 4.88 8.58
N LEU A 132 -6.51 4.81 8.75
CA LEU A 132 -7.10 4.41 10.02
C LEU A 132 -7.12 2.89 10.19
N VAL A 133 -6.42 2.41 11.20
CA VAL A 133 -6.29 0.99 11.51
C VAL A 133 -6.48 0.71 13.00
N LEU A 134 -7.10 -0.42 13.32
CA LEU A 134 -7.13 -0.99 14.67
C LEU A 134 -5.92 -1.89 14.85
N VAL A 135 -5.11 -1.64 15.86
CA VAL A 135 -3.98 -2.51 16.21
C VAL A 135 -4.49 -3.79 16.86
N THR A 136 -4.15 -4.93 16.29
CA THR A 136 -4.59 -6.26 16.74
C THR A 136 -3.50 -7.06 17.41
N GLY A 137 -2.24 -6.60 17.38
CA GLY A 137 -1.11 -7.27 18.02
C GLY A 137 0.22 -6.99 17.34
N GLY A 138 1.17 -7.91 17.55
CA GLY A 138 2.53 -7.81 17.02
C GLY A 138 3.52 -7.27 18.06
N PHE A 139 4.80 -7.67 17.97
CA PHE A 139 5.81 -7.22 18.94
C PHE A 139 5.95 -5.69 18.97
N GLY A 140 5.83 -5.01 17.84
CA GLY A 140 5.91 -3.55 17.78
C GLY A 140 4.74 -2.82 18.44
N SER A 141 3.64 -3.50 18.81
CA SER A 141 2.52 -2.90 19.54
C SER A 141 2.82 -2.69 21.03
N HIS A 142 3.72 -3.48 21.61
CA HIS A 142 4.03 -3.43 23.03
C HIS A 142 5.04 -2.34 23.39
N ALA A 143 4.95 -1.86 24.62
CA ALA A 143 5.89 -0.89 25.17
C ALA A 143 7.32 -1.45 25.21
N ASN A 144 8.30 -0.64 24.81
CA ASN A 144 9.73 -0.95 24.84
C ASN A 144 10.13 -2.27 24.15
N SER A 145 9.32 -2.73 23.21
CA SER A 145 9.60 -3.94 22.46
C SER A 145 10.83 -3.77 21.54
N ARG A 146 11.58 -4.86 21.37
CA ARG A 146 12.67 -4.94 20.39
C ARG A 146 12.15 -5.19 18.97
N GLY A 147 10.96 -5.76 18.83
CA GLY A 147 10.33 -6.01 17.54
C GLY A 147 9.56 -4.78 17.06
N SER A 148 9.50 -4.57 15.75
CA SER A 148 8.86 -3.40 15.13
C SER A 148 7.51 -3.70 14.46
N ALA A 149 7.21 -4.98 14.20
CA ALA A 149 6.00 -5.38 13.49
C ALA A 149 4.73 -5.12 14.30
N VAL A 150 3.79 -4.38 13.70
CA VAL A 150 2.45 -4.08 14.23
C VAL A 150 1.42 -4.68 13.28
N PHE A 151 0.61 -5.61 13.79
CA PHE A 151 -0.50 -6.18 13.04
C PHE A 151 -1.75 -5.35 13.27
N CYS A 152 -2.46 -5.07 12.19
CA CYS A 152 -3.60 -4.17 12.21
C CYS A 152 -4.75 -4.71 11.36
N THR A 153 -5.95 -4.22 11.65
CA THR A 153 -7.12 -4.32 10.77
C THR A 153 -7.47 -2.92 10.29
N ASN A 154 -7.49 -2.72 8.97
CA ASN A 154 -7.93 -1.45 8.39
C ASN A 154 -9.42 -1.24 8.68
N LEU A 155 -9.79 -0.08 9.23
CA LEU A 155 -11.17 0.16 9.70
C LEU A 155 -12.16 0.26 8.55
N TYR A 156 -11.77 0.81 7.40
CA TYR A 156 -12.67 0.92 6.25
C TYR A 156 -12.87 -0.41 5.54
N SER A 157 -11.77 -1.06 5.13
CA SER A 157 -11.83 -2.26 4.30
C SER A 157 -11.95 -3.57 5.08
N GLY A 158 -11.68 -3.57 6.38
CA GLY A 158 -11.59 -4.78 7.20
C GLY A 158 -10.35 -5.65 6.92
N LYS A 159 -9.50 -5.26 5.98
CA LYS A 159 -8.31 -6.04 5.62
C LYS A 159 -7.26 -6.03 6.72
N HIS A 160 -6.64 -7.19 6.93
CA HIS A 160 -5.48 -7.30 7.81
C HIS A 160 -4.24 -6.74 7.11
N THR A 161 -3.47 -5.95 7.84
CA THR A 161 -2.25 -5.29 7.36
C THR A 161 -1.15 -5.43 8.40
N ARG A 162 0.10 -5.34 7.95
CA ARG A 162 1.29 -5.30 8.80
C ARG A 162 2.06 -4.01 8.51
N TRP A 163 2.38 -3.29 9.57
CA TRP A 163 3.16 -2.06 9.52
C TRP A 163 4.38 -2.18 10.44
N GLU A 164 5.39 -1.36 10.18
CA GLU A 164 6.45 -1.16 11.17
C GLU A 164 6.00 -0.10 12.19
N ARG A 165 6.41 -0.22 13.45
CA ARG A 165 6.04 0.77 14.50
C ARG A 165 6.38 2.21 14.10
N ARG A 166 7.48 2.42 13.38
CA ARG A 166 7.89 3.72 12.86
C ARG A 166 6.94 4.32 11.83
N ASP A 167 6.15 3.47 11.13
CA ASP A 167 5.19 3.88 10.12
C ASP A 167 3.87 4.37 10.74
N ILE A 168 3.68 4.11 12.03
CA ILE A 168 2.54 4.61 12.80
C ILE A 168 2.78 6.07 13.17
N GLN A 169 1.83 6.93 12.87
CA GLN A 169 1.84 8.35 13.24
C GLN A 169 1.58 8.54 14.72
N GLY A 170 0.59 7.80 15.24
CA GLY A 170 0.20 7.80 16.63
C GLY A 170 -1.21 7.26 16.84
N GLU A 171 -1.63 7.14 18.10
CA GLU A 171 -3.01 6.87 18.48
C GLU A 171 -3.86 8.09 18.12
N VAL A 172 -4.95 7.89 17.39
CA VAL A 172 -5.87 8.99 17.02
C VAL A 172 -6.63 9.44 18.26
N LYS A 173 -6.64 10.75 18.51
CA LYS A 173 -7.41 11.32 19.63
C LYS A 173 -8.90 11.04 19.46
N PRO A 174 -9.64 10.66 20.51
CA PRO A 174 -11.03 10.22 20.41
C PRO A 174 -11.96 11.20 19.66
N GLU A 175 -11.73 12.49 19.85
CA GLU A 175 -12.50 13.58 19.22
C GLU A 175 -12.24 13.70 17.71
N HIS A 176 -11.14 13.13 17.21
CA HIS A 176 -10.74 13.16 15.80
C HIS A 176 -10.99 11.83 15.06
N ILE A 177 -11.51 10.80 15.76
CA ILE A 177 -11.92 9.57 15.11
C ILE A 177 -13.21 9.86 14.34
N PRO A 178 -13.24 9.70 12.98
CA PRO A 178 -14.45 9.92 12.21
C PRO A 178 -15.58 9.00 12.63
N GLU A 179 -16.84 9.43 12.47
CA GLU A 179 -18.01 8.67 12.93
C GLU A 179 -18.07 7.27 12.30
N TRP A 180 -17.85 7.17 10.99
CA TRP A 180 -17.78 5.88 10.30
C TRP A 180 -16.75 4.91 10.89
N ALA A 181 -15.61 5.45 11.38
CA ALA A 181 -14.57 4.63 12.00
C ALA A 181 -14.96 4.17 13.41
N LYS A 182 -15.71 4.98 14.16
CA LYS A 182 -16.28 4.59 15.47
C LYS A 182 -17.30 3.48 15.30
N GLU A 183 -18.21 3.61 14.32
CA GLU A 183 -19.21 2.60 14.00
C GLU A 183 -18.54 1.26 13.63
N ARG A 184 -17.52 1.32 12.77
CA ARG A 184 -16.78 0.12 12.38
C ARG A 184 -16.00 -0.52 13.53
N LEU A 185 -15.42 0.31 14.40
CA LEU A 185 -14.73 -0.17 15.61
C LEU A 185 -15.72 -0.90 16.54
N ALA A 186 -16.90 -0.34 16.76
CA ALA A 186 -17.95 -0.96 17.57
C ALA A 186 -18.40 -2.32 16.96
N ALA A 187 -18.57 -2.40 15.65
CA ALA A 187 -18.91 -3.63 14.95
C ALA A 187 -17.83 -4.71 15.15
N LEU A 188 -16.54 -4.36 14.97
CA LEU A 188 -15.42 -5.28 15.17
C LEU A 188 -15.31 -5.77 16.62
N GLN A 189 -15.64 -4.94 17.58
CA GLN A 189 -15.67 -5.32 19.00
C GLN A 189 -16.83 -6.27 19.31
N ALA A 190 -18.01 -6.05 18.72
CA ALA A 190 -19.17 -6.92 18.86
C ALA A 190 -18.92 -8.30 18.23
N GLU A 191 -18.30 -8.36 17.07
CA GLU A 191 -17.91 -9.63 16.41
C GLU A 191 -16.99 -10.48 17.28
N LYS A 192 -16.03 -9.86 17.98
CA LYS A 192 -15.11 -10.55 18.91
C LYS A 192 -15.79 -11.06 20.18
N GLN A 193 -16.91 -10.47 20.59
CA GLN A 193 -17.64 -10.87 21.80
C GLN A 193 -18.66 -11.98 21.53
N THR A 194 -18.98 -12.27 20.28
CA THR A 194 -19.87 -13.39 19.93
C THR A 194 -19.04 -14.67 19.92
N PRO A 195 -19.23 -15.61 20.88
CA PRO A 195 -18.44 -16.84 20.91
C PRO A 195 -18.76 -17.64 19.65
N GLU A 196 -17.72 -18.12 18.94
CA GLU A 196 -17.86 -19.17 17.93
C GLU A 196 -18.68 -20.29 18.53
N LYS A 197 -19.87 -20.52 17.98
CA LYS A 197 -20.62 -21.74 18.27
C LYS A 197 -19.75 -22.89 17.82
N SER A 198 -19.13 -23.56 18.80
CA SER A 198 -18.40 -24.81 18.60
C SER A 198 -19.30 -25.74 17.79
N ASN A 199 -18.88 -26.03 16.56
CA ASN A 199 -19.42 -27.15 15.80
C ASN A 199 -18.80 -28.44 16.37
N ASP A 200 -19.19 -28.78 17.60
CA ASP A 200 -19.15 -30.15 18.07
C ASP A 200 -20.19 -30.94 17.25
N LYS A 201 -19.76 -31.46 16.14
CA LYS A 201 -20.40 -32.62 15.51
C LYS A 201 -19.54 -33.83 15.81
N GLU A 202 -20.09 -34.57 16.77
CA GLU A 202 -19.82 -35.97 17.04
C GLU A 202 -19.40 -36.79 15.81
N ARG A 203 -18.37 -37.50 15.96
CA ARG A 203 -17.98 -38.90 15.66
C ARG A 203 -16.62 -38.99 15.05
#